data_f2202150530b9e56b90ecce7c54eaeec
#
_entry.id   f2202150530b9e56b90ecce7c54eaeec
#
_cell.length_a   1.000
_cell.length_b   1.000
_cell.length_c   1.000
_cell.angle_alpha   90.00
_cell.angle_beta   90.00
_cell.angle_gamma   90.00
#
_symmetry.space_group_name_H-M   'P 1'
#
loop_
_entity.id
_entity.type
_entity.pdbx_description
1 polymer ?
#
loop_
_entity_poly.entity_id
_entity_poly.type
_entity_poly.pdbx_seq_one_letter_code
_entity_poly.pdbx_strand_id
1 'polypeptide(L)'
;MAKMAIVYDIVRQEEKMLMKEASERGFEVAMLNLDHTYFNLSNKESLPYDVALQRSISYFRSLHSTKVLEDFGVRVINSFYTTLISGNKLFTTLALEKAGVPTPKTLLAFSEEQAIKATNELGYPAVLKPVIGSWGRLVSALNDEESTKAILESRKFMHPLYQIYYIQKRISRPPRDIRSYVIGDQYVTAIYRYSPPGDWRTNTAISGRAEPCPKSKELEDLSIKAAKAVNAEYIGVDFMESQNGLVVHEVNSSTEFKNTVRVTGVNIPKLIIDHIYSLIRR
;
A
#
# COMPACT_ATOMS: atom_id res chain seq x y z
N MET A 1 2.57 30.20 11.01
CA MET A 1 1.65 29.14 10.51
C MET A 1 2.55 28.03 10.00
N ALA A 2 2.29 26.77 10.35
CA ALA A 2 3.12 25.67 9.84
C ALA A 2 2.85 25.46 8.35
N LYS A 3 3.91 25.20 7.58
CA LYS A 3 3.84 25.00 6.13
C LYS A 3 3.86 23.53 5.79
N MET A 4 2.83 23.07 5.08
CA MET A 4 2.68 21.67 4.66
C MET A 4 2.69 21.56 3.13
N ALA A 5 3.56 20.68 2.61
CA ALA A 5 3.50 20.30 1.21
C ALA A 5 2.63 19.04 1.03
N ILE A 6 1.71 19.03 0.06
CA ILE A 6 1.08 17.82 -0.46
C ILE A 6 1.79 17.49 -1.77
N VAL A 7 2.56 16.38 -1.76
CA VAL A 7 3.39 15.94 -2.89
C VAL A 7 2.59 14.98 -3.76
N TYR A 8 2.47 15.26 -5.04
CA TYR A 8 1.63 14.48 -5.94
C TYR A 8 2.17 14.45 -7.38
N ASP A 9 1.68 13.51 -8.15
CA ASP A 9 1.83 13.44 -9.61
C ASP A 9 0.48 13.61 -10.34
N ILE A 10 -0.62 13.20 -9.71
CA ILE A 10 -1.99 13.38 -10.22
C ILE A 10 -2.88 13.84 -9.08
N VAL A 11 -3.69 14.87 -9.32
CA VAL A 11 -4.69 15.35 -8.34
C VAL A 11 -5.96 14.50 -8.44
N ARG A 12 -6.23 13.73 -7.38
CA ARG A 12 -7.47 12.96 -7.20
C ARG A 12 -8.40 13.68 -6.21
N GLN A 13 -9.52 13.08 -5.92
CA GLN A 13 -10.43 13.57 -4.90
C GLN A 13 -9.79 13.56 -3.51
N GLU A 14 -8.96 12.56 -3.23
CA GLU A 14 -8.22 12.44 -1.98
C GLU A 14 -7.34 13.65 -1.70
N GLU A 15 -6.55 14.11 -2.67
CA GLU A 15 -5.66 15.25 -2.52
C GLU A 15 -6.46 16.55 -2.27
N LYS A 16 -7.62 16.71 -2.92
CA LYS A 16 -8.52 17.86 -2.68
C LYS A 16 -9.11 17.85 -1.27
N MET A 17 -9.52 16.67 -0.77
CA MET A 17 -10.03 16.51 0.59
C MET A 17 -8.94 16.80 1.62
N LEU A 18 -7.73 16.29 1.43
CA LEU A 18 -6.58 16.54 2.32
C LEU A 18 -6.19 18.02 2.34
N MET A 19 -6.15 18.68 1.17
CA MET A 19 -5.86 20.12 1.07
C MET A 19 -6.88 20.94 1.87
N LYS A 20 -8.17 20.63 1.73
CA LYS A 20 -9.24 21.30 2.47
C LYS A 20 -9.05 21.16 3.98
N GLU A 21 -8.93 19.94 4.47
CA GLU A 21 -8.75 19.67 5.91
C GLU A 21 -7.46 20.29 6.48
N ALA A 22 -6.37 20.31 5.69
CA ALA A 22 -5.13 20.93 6.10
C ALA A 22 -5.27 22.45 6.24
N SER A 23 -5.95 23.11 5.29
CA SER A 23 -6.24 24.55 5.37
C SER A 23 -7.16 24.87 6.55
N GLU A 24 -8.21 24.09 6.77
CA GLU A 24 -9.13 24.25 7.91
C GLU A 24 -8.42 24.02 9.26
N ARG A 25 -7.39 23.15 9.28
CA ARG A 25 -6.56 22.89 10.47
C ARG A 25 -5.56 24.01 10.77
N GLY A 26 -5.36 24.93 9.83
CA GLY A 26 -4.46 26.07 9.98
C GLY A 26 -3.05 25.86 9.42
N PHE A 27 -2.89 24.98 8.44
CA PHE A 27 -1.66 24.90 7.65
C PHE A 27 -1.66 25.92 6.50
N GLU A 28 -0.49 26.46 6.18
CA GLU A 28 -0.21 27.03 4.88
C GLU A 28 0.10 25.87 3.93
N VAL A 29 -0.82 25.56 3.00
CA VAL A 29 -0.73 24.37 2.15
C VAL A 29 -0.10 24.69 0.81
N ALA A 30 0.97 23.99 0.45
CA ALA A 30 1.59 24.00 -0.87
C ALA A 30 1.28 22.71 -1.62
N MET A 31 0.82 22.80 -2.86
CA MET A 31 0.59 21.67 -3.75
C MET A 31 1.85 21.45 -4.60
N LEU A 32 2.68 20.46 -4.23
CA LEU A 32 3.95 20.15 -4.89
C LEU A 32 3.78 19.09 -5.97
N ASN A 33 3.64 19.55 -7.22
CA ASN A 33 3.51 18.65 -8.38
C ASN A 33 4.89 18.19 -8.86
N LEU A 34 5.13 16.88 -8.82
CA LEU A 34 6.41 16.29 -9.26
C LEU A 34 6.66 16.39 -10.76
N ASP A 35 5.63 16.55 -11.59
CA ASP A 35 5.79 16.76 -13.03
C ASP A 35 6.31 18.17 -13.37
N HIS A 36 6.21 19.12 -12.42
CA HIS A 36 6.60 20.51 -12.58
C HIS A 36 7.67 20.96 -11.57
N THR A 37 8.33 19.98 -10.90
CA THR A 37 9.32 20.25 -9.87
C THR A 37 10.65 19.60 -10.21
N TYR A 38 11.73 20.32 -9.98
CA TYR A 38 13.08 19.76 -9.95
C TYR A 38 13.77 20.10 -8.63
N PHE A 39 14.76 19.31 -8.24
CA PHE A 39 15.55 19.50 -7.03
C PHE A 39 17.02 19.68 -7.41
N ASN A 40 17.66 20.74 -6.90
CA ASN A 40 19.10 20.93 -7.08
C ASN A 40 19.85 20.16 -5.99
N LEU A 41 20.35 18.97 -6.32
CA LEU A 41 21.03 18.10 -5.36
C LEU A 41 22.43 18.61 -4.95
N SER A 42 23.03 19.48 -5.75
CA SER A 42 24.36 20.05 -5.48
C SER A 42 24.32 21.27 -4.56
N ASN A 43 23.20 21.97 -4.53
CA ASN A 43 22.97 23.11 -3.64
C ASN A 43 21.68 22.84 -2.84
N LYS A 44 21.84 22.28 -1.64
CA LYS A 44 20.72 21.94 -0.75
C LYS A 44 20.24 23.20 -0.02
N GLU A 45 19.44 24.00 -0.70
CA GLU A 45 18.69 25.05 -0.03
C GLU A 45 17.57 24.41 0.81
N SER A 46 17.32 24.96 2.00
CA SER A 46 16.23 24.50 2.85
C SER A 46 14.89 24.72 2.15
N LEU A 47 14.09 23.68 2.04
CA LEU A 47 12.75 23.80 1.51
C LEU A 47 11.83 24.50 2.53
N PRO A 48 10.88 25.32 2.09
CA PRO A 48 10.03 26.12 2.98
C PRO A 48 8.87 25.32 3.59
N TYR A 49 9.10 24.04 3.91
CA TYR A 49 8.06 23.13 4.42
C TYR A 49 8.48 22.52 5.75
N ASP A 50 7.59 22.59 6.76
CA ASP A 50 7.78 21.92 8.05
C ASP A 50 7.47 20.40 7.93
N VAL A 51 6.54 20.06 7.01
CA VAL A 51 6.13 18.67 6.77
C VAL A 51 5.66 18.50 5.33
N ALA A 52 5.85 17.32 4.78
CA ALA A 52 5.29 16.93 3.49
C ALA A 52 4.43 15.66 3.63
N LEU A 53 3.28 15.65 2.98
CA LEU A 53 2.42 14.48 2.84
C LEU A 53 2.59 13.90 1.45
N GLN A 54 3.17 12.69 1.37
CA GLN A 54 3.42 11.99 0.11
C GLN A 54 2.15 11.33 -0.41
N ARG A 55 1.72 11.71 -1.61
CA ARG A 55 0.49 11.25 -2.25
C ARG A 55 0.67 10.81 -3.71
N SER A 56 1.90 10.76 -4.23
CA SER A 56 2.15 10.31 -5.59
C SER A 56 1.69 8.87 -5.80
N ILE A 57 1.07 8.61 -6.95
CA ILE A 57 0.56 7.30 -7.34
C ILE A 57 1.71 6.39 -7.79
N SER A 58 2.69 6.97 -8.50
CA SER A 58 3.87 6.25 -8.94
C SER A 58 4.75 5.88 -7.76
N TYR A 59 4.93 4.59 -7.51
CA TYR A 59 5.84 4.10 -6.47
C TYR A 59 7.25 4.68 -6.58
N PHE A 60 7.82 4.69 -7.77
CA PHE A 60 9.19 5.20 -7.95
C PHE A 60 9.29 6.71 -7.72
N ARG A 61 8.32 7.48 -8.21
CA ARG A 61 8.29 8.93 -7.93
C ARG A 61 8.11 9.19 -6.44
N SER A 62 7.18 8.49 -5.80
CA SER A 62 6.96 8.56 -4.35
C SER A 62 8.24 8.27 -3.58
N LEU A 63 8.88 7.13 -3.85
CA LEU A 63 10.08 6.69 -3.15
C LEU A 63 11.23 7.70 -3.28
N HIS A 64 11.57 8.12 -4.52
CA HIS A 64 12.72 8.99 -4.77
C HIS A 64 12.47 10.42 -4.29
N SER A 65 11.28 10.99 -4.53
CA SER A 65 10.97 12.33 -4.03
C SER A 65 10.91 12.39 -2.51
N THR A 66 10.41 11.35 -1.84
CA THR A 66 10.44 11.25 -0.38
C THR A 66 11.86 11.27 0.14
N LYS A 67 12.77 10.48 -0.46
CA LYS A 67 14.18 10.48 -0.05
C LYS A 67 14.82 11.84 -0.22
N VAL A 68 14.57 12.53 -1.34
CA VAL A 68 15.10 13.89 -1.58
C VAL A 68 14.57 14.87 -0.54
N LEU A 69 13.26 14.87 -0.27
CA LEU A 69 12.66 15.78 0.70
C LEU A 69 13.20 15.55 2.12
N GLU A 70 13.37 14.28 2.53
CA GLU A 70 13.98 13.95 3.83
C GLU A 70 15.44 14.41 3.91
N ASP A 71 16.24 14.25 2.84
CA ASP A 71 17.61 14.74 2.78
C ASP A 71 17.73 16.29 2.81
N PHE A 72 16.66 16.98 2.40
CA PHE A 72 16.54 18.43 2.49
C PHE A 72 15.95 18.89 3.83
N GLY A 73 15.80 17.96 4.81
CA GLY A 73 15.37 18.26 6.17
C GLY A 73 13.86 18.35 6.35
N VAL A 74 13.06 18.01 5.34
CA VAL A 74 11.59 17.99 5.45
C VAL A 74 11.12 16.66 6.02
N ARG A 75 10.33 16.69 7.09
CA ARG A 75 9.65 15.48 7.58
C ARG A 75 8.60 15.03 6.57
N VAL A 76 8.71 13.81 6.05
CA VAL A 76 7.76 13.27 5.06
C VAL A 76 6.87 12.19 5.69
N ILE A 77 5.59 12.25 5.43
CA ILE A 77 4.56 11.28 5.83
C ILE A 77 3.97 10.62 4.57
N ASN A 78 4.12 9.29 4.36
CA ASN A 78 4.95 8.38 5.14
C ASN A 78 6.42 8.53 4.77
N SER A 79 7.31 8.07 5.66
CA SER A 79 8.76 8.15 5.48
C SER A 79 9.25 7.35 4.27
N PHE A 80 10.50 7.62 3.86
CA PHE A 80 11.19 6.82 2.83
C PHE A 80 11.20 5.33 3.18
N TYR A 81 11.51 4.99 4.44
CA TYR A 81 11.52 3.59 4.89
C TYR A 81 10.14 2.93 4.74
N THR A 82 9.09 3.58 5.21
CA THR A 82 7.71 3.07 5.07
C THR A 82 7.32 2.90 3.61
N THR A 83 7.65 3.88 2.76
CA THR A 83 7.37 3.82 1.33
C THR A 83 8.13 2.68 0.64
N LEU A 84 9.42 2.48 1.00
CA LEU A 84 10.25 1.41 0.47
C LEU A 84 9.67 0.03 0.82
N ILE A 85 9.31 -0.19 2.08
CA ILE A 85 8.81 -1.49 2.56
C ILE A 85 7.42 -1.76 1.99
N SER A 86 6.49 -0.81 2.11
CA SER A 86 5.09 -1.01 1.70
C SER A 86 4.90 -1.06 0.18
N GLY A 87 5.79 -0.46 -0.60
CA GLY A 87 5.74 -0.49 -2.07
C GLY A 87 6.30 -1.76 -2.70
N ASN A 88 6.92 -2.65 -1.92
CA ASN A 88 7.48 -3.92 -2.38
C ASN A 88 6.86 -5.09 -1.61
N LYS A 89 6.14 -5.97 -2.31
CA LYS A 89 5.41 -7.09 -1.69
C LYS A 89 6.31 -8.05 -0.92
N LEU A 90 7.52 -8.31 -1.42
CA LEU A 90 8.50 -9.13 -0.72
C LEU A 90 8.92 -8.47 0.60
N PHE A 91 9.29 -7.20 0.57
CA PHE A 91 9.73 -6.50 1.78
C PHE A 91 8.58 -6.37 2.80
N THR A 92 7.37 -6.09 2.32
CA THR A 92 6.16 -6.10 3.17
C THR A 92 5.97 -7.45 3.84
N THR A 93 6.01 -8.56 3.07
CA THR A 93 5.83 -9.90 3.63
C THR A 93 6.87 -10.22 4.68
N LEU A 94 8.16 -9.93 4.41
CA LEU A 94 9.23 -10.15 5.38
C LEU A 94 9.04 -9.32 6.66
N ALA A 95 8.60 -8.07 6.55
CA ALA A 95 8.33 -7.21 7.71
C ALA A 95 7.15 -7.74 8.54
N LEU A 96 6.07 -8.16 7.88
CA LEU A 96 4.88 -8.71 8.53
C LEU A 96 5.19 -10.05 9.24
N GLU A 97 5.89 -10.97 8.57
CA GLU A 97 6.32 -12.26 9.14
C GLU A 97 7.21 -12.05 10.37
N LYS A 98 8.20 -11.16 10.29
CA LYS A 98 9.07 -10.81 11.42
C LYS A 98 8.27 -10.25 12.61
N ALA A 99 7.21 -9.51 12.34
CA ALA A 99 6.30 -9.00 13.36
C ALA A 99 5.28 -10.04 13.84
N GLY A 100 5.24 -11.26 13.27
CA GLY A 100 4.25 -12.29 13.58
C GLY A 100 2.81 -11.86 13.19
N VAL A 101 2.68 -11.15 12.07
CA VAL A 101 1.39 -10.87 11.44
C VAL A 101 1.11 -11.98 10.43
N PRO A 102 -0.02 -12.67 10.48
CA PRO A 102 -0.35 -13.73 9.55
C PRO A 102 -0.37 -13.24 8.10
N THR A 103 0.36 -13.92 7.22
CA THR A 103 0.35 -13.69 5.77
C THR A 103 0.06 -15.00 5.02
N PRO A 104 -0.42 -14.96 3.77
CA PRO A 104 -0.53 -16.18 2.99
C PRO A 104 0.86 -16.79 2.77
N LYS A 105 1.00 -18.13 2.89
CA LYS A 105 2.27 -18.82 2.63
C LYS A 105 2.84 -18.37 1.29
N THR A 106 4.08 -17.89 1.33
CA THR A 106 4.75 -17.28 0.18
C THR A 106 6.14 -17.90 -0.01
N LEU A 107 6.46 -18.25 -1.23
CA LEU A 107 7.79 -18.73 -1.62
C LEU A 107 8.39 -17.76 -2.65
N LEU A 108 9.71 -17.62 -2.62
CA LEU A 108 10.46 -16.76 -3.51
C LEU A 108 11.48 -17.56 -4.30
N ALA A 109 11.56 -17.30 -5.60
CA ALA A 109 12.57 -17.92 -6.46
C ALA A 109 13.17 -16.86 -7.41
N PHE A 110 14.37 -17.12 -7.91
CA PHE A 110 15.11 -16.24 -8.82
C PHE A 110 15.45 -16.92 -10.16
N SER A 111 15.00 -18.16 -10.34
CA SER A 111 15.07 -18.88 -11.60
C SER A 111 13.76 -19.59 -11.88
N GLU A 112 13.46 -19.83 -13.14
CA GLU A 112 12.26 -20.52 -13.59
C GLU A 112 12.19 -21.95 -12.99
N GLU A 113 13.29 -22.68 -13.00
CA GLU A 113 13.37 -24.03 -12.42
C GLU A 113 12.98 -24.03 -10.94
N GLN A 114 13.54 -23.08 -10.15
CA GLN A 114 13.22 -22.99 -8.73
C GLN A 114 11.80 -22.46 -8.50
N ALA A 115 11.27 -21.62 -9.38
CA ALA A 115 9.90 -21.16 -9.30
C ALA A 115 8.89 -22.30 -9.55
N ILE A 116 9.17 -23.22 -10.48
CA ILE A 116 8.35 -24.42 -10.70
C ILE A 116 8.38 -25.31 -9.44
N LYS A 117 9.57 -25.59 -8.89
CA LYS A 117 9.72 -26.38 -7.66
C LYS A 117 8.96 -25.74 -6.49
N ALA A 118 9.11 -24.44 -6.31
CA ALA A 118 8.41 -23.67 -5.27
C ALA A 118 6.89 -23.76 -5.44
N THR A 119 6.38 -23.64 -6.68
CA THR A 119 4.95 -23.74 -6.94
C THR A 119 4.42 -25.14 -6.64
N ASN A 120 5.16 -26.18 -7.01
CA ASN A 120 4.80 -27.57 -6.71
C ASN A 120 4.81 -27.84 -5.18
N GLU A 121 5.78 -27.30 -4.45
CA GLU A 121 5.81 -27.37 -2.97
C GLU A 121 4.63 -26.64 -2.33
N LEU A 122 4.29 -25.46 -2.85
CA LEU A 122 3.18 -24.66 -2.34
C LEU A 122 1.82 -25.30 -2.64
N GLY A 123 1.75 -26.03 -3.74
CA GLY A 123 0.54 -26.65 -4.30
C GLY A 123 -0.39 -25.66 -5.01
N TYR A 124 -1.14 -26.20 -5.95
CA TYR A 124 -2.09 -25.47 -6.76
C TYR A 124 -3.47 -25.30 -6.07
N PRO A 125 -4.22 -24.26 -6.37
CA PRO A 125 -3.80 -23.09 -7.12
C PRO A 125 -2.90 -22.16 -6.29
N ALA A 126 -1.96 -21.47 -6.99
CA ALA A 126 -1.10 -20.46 -6.45
C ALA A 126 -1.24 -19.14 -7.24
N VAL A 127 -0.57 -18.09 -6.79
CA VAL A 127 -0.62 -16.77 -7.43
C VAL A 127 0.79 -16.23 -7.59
N LEU A 128 1.20 -15.94 -8.81
CA LEU A 128 2.43 -15.21 -9.12
C LEU A 128 2.14 -13.71 -9.16
N LYS A 129 2.88 -12.95 -8.37
CA LYS A 129 2.73 -11.49 -8.30
C LYS A 129 4.06 -10.80 -8.61
N PRO A 130 4.08 -9.66 -9.31
CA PRO A 130 5.28 -8.82 -9.35
C PRO A 130 5.55 -8.27 -7.94
N VAL A 131 6.82 -8.24 -7.52
CA VAL A 131 7.19 -7.69 -6.21
C VAL A 131 6.86 -6.20 -6.09
N ILE A 132 6.94 -5.44 -7.18
CA ILE A 132 6.50 -4.05 -7.31
C ILE A 132 5.38 -4.00 -8.34
N GLY A 133 4.26 -3.42 -7.98
CA GLY A 133 3.09 -3.27 -8.86
C GLY A 133 1.81 -3.10 -8.07
N SER A 134 0.81 -2.48 -8.69
CA SER A 134 -0.48 -2.14 -8.10
C SER A 134 -1.64 -2.55 -9.01
N TRP A 135 -2.86 -2.47 -8.49
CA TRP A 135 -4.12 -2.71 -9.19
C TRP A 135 -4.23 -4.09 -9.83
N GLY A 136 -3.58 -5.12 -9.29
CA GLY A 136 -3.64 -6.49 -9.81
C GLY A 136 -2.99 -6.68 -11.18
N ARG A 137 -2.23 -5.69 -11.69
CA ARG A 137 -1.53 -5.80 -12.98
C ARG A 137 -0.44 -6.86 -12.88
N LEU A 138 -0.35 -7.70 -13.92
CA LEU A 138 0.62 -8.80 -14.04
C LEU A 138 0.54 -9.82 -12.88
N VAL A 139 -0.60 -9.88 -12.18
CA VAL A 139 -0.90 -10.94 -11.22
C VAL A 139 -1.52 -12.11 -11.99
N SER A 140 -0.88 -13.27 -11.91
CA SER A 140 -1.27 -14.47 -12.66
C SER A 140 -1.68 -15.60 -11.71
N ALA A 141 -2.79 -16.27 -12.01
CA ALA A 141 -3.16 -17.51 -11.32
C ALA A 141 -2.33 -18.67 -11.91
N LEU A 142 -1.73 -19.46 -11.04
CA LEU A 142 -1.03 -20.69 -11.37
C LEU A 142 -1.95 -21.85 -10.97
N ASN A 143 -2.62 -22.46 -11.95
CA ASN A 143 -3.65 -23.47 -11.68
C ASN A 143 -3.09 -24.90 -11.73
N ASP A 144 -2.05 -25.11 -12.51
CA ASP A 144 -1.36 -26.37 -12.76
C ASP A 144 0.07 -26.14 -13.22
N GLU A 145 0.85 -27.19 -13.39
CA GLU A 145 2.26 -27.10 -13.78
C GLU A 145 2.45 -26.60 -15.21
N GLU A 146 1.58 -26.99 -16.14
CA GLU A 146 1.69 -26.59 -17.56
C GLU A 146 1.46 -25.08 -17.72
N SER A 147 0.37 -24.57 -17.18
CA SER A 147 0.10 -23.11 -17.18
C SER A 147 1.17 -22.34 -16.43
N THR A 148 1.73 -22.90 -15.38
CA THR A 148 2.84 -22.28 -14.63
C THR A 148 4.08 -22.15 -15.50
N LYS A 149 4.51 -23.20 -16.20
CA LYS A 149 5.66 -23.16 -17.11
C LYS A 149 5.48 -22.08 -18.18
N ALA A 150 4.33 -22.04 -18.85
CA ALA A 150 4.04 -21.06 -19.88
C ALA A 150 4.09 -19.61 -19.36
N ILE A 151 3.57 -19.37 -18.15
CA ILE A 151 3.60 -18.04 -17.53
C ILE A 151 5.03 -17.65 -17.16
N LEU A 152 5.81 -18.55 -16.57
CA LEU A 152 7.19 -18.28 -16.15
C LEU A 152 8.10 -18.05 -17.36
N GLU A 153 7.95 -18.84 -18.44
CA GLU A 153 8.67 -18.64 -19.69
C GLU A 153 8.45 -17.23 -20.25
N SER A 154 7.21 -16.75 -20.25
CA SER A 154 6.90 -15.39 -20.72
C SER A 154 7.62 -14.31 -19.89
N ARG A 155 7.91 -14.56 -18.61
CA ARG A 155 8.60 -13.62 -17.72
C ARG A 155 10.09 -13.45 -18.05
N LYS A 156 10.73 -14.44 -18.67
CA LYS A 156 12.12 -14.36 -19.14
C LYS A 156 12.38 -13.19 -20.08
N PHE A 157 11.38 -12.84 -20.89
CA PHE A 157 11.47 -11.79 -21.91
C PHE A 157 11.04 -10.41 -21.37
N MET A 158 10.68 -10.34 -20.08
CA MET A 158 10.29 -9.09 -19.42
C MET A 158 11.47 -8.49 -18.66
N HIS A 159 11.28 -7.25 -18.18
CA HIS A 159 12.26 -6.57 -17.33
C HIS A 159 12.69 -7.47 -16.15
N PRO A 160 13.99 -7.47 -15.73
CA PRO A 160 14.52 -8.33 -14.66
C PRO A 160 13.71 -8.33 -13.35
N LEU A 161 13.03 -7.23 -13.04
CA LEU A 161 12.12 -7.13 -11.89
C LEU A 161 11.04 -8.24 -11.90
N TYR A 162 10.58 -8.67 -13.08
CA TYR A 162 9.55 -9.71 -13.23
C TYR A 162 10.11 -11.13 -13.20
N GLN A 163 11.43 -11.26 -13.11
CA GLN A 163 12.16 -12.53 -12.91
C GLN A 163 12.43 -12.80 -11.41
N ILE A 164 11.95 -11.94 -10.54
CA ILE A 164 11.81 -12.19 -9.11
C ILE A 164 10.44 -12.84 -8.90
N TYR A 165 10.42 -14.16 -8.76
CA TYR A 165 9.20 -14.96 -8.73
C TYR A 165 8.65 -15.02 -7.31
N TYR A 166 7.76 -14.08 -6.98
CA TYR A 166 7.03 -14.04 -5.71
C TYR A 166 5.74 -14.85 -5.87
N ILE A 167 5.72 -16.05 -5.32
CA ILE A 167 4.66 -17.05 -5.48
C ILE A 167 3.95 -17.22 -4.15
N GLN A 168 2.65 -16.99 -4.14
CA GLN A 168 1.85 -16.99 -2.92
C GLN A 168 0.71 -18.00 -3.03
N LYS A 169 0.40 -18.71 -1.94
CA LYS A 169 -0.76 -19.61 -1.86
C LYS A 169 -2.04 -18.81 -2.14
N ARG A 170 -2.86 -19.31 -3.03
CA ARG A 170 -4.19 -18.74 -3.26
C ARG A 170 -5.10 -19.07 -2.09
N ILE A 171 -5.60 -18.03 -1.42
CA ILE A 171 -6.49 -18.17 -0.29
C ILE A 171 -7.92 -18.40 -0.79
N SER A 172 -8.55 -19.49 -0.34
CA SER A 172 -9.99 -19.69 -0.51
C SER A 172 -10.72 -18.74 0.44
N ARG A 173 -11.51 -17.83 -0.10
CA ARG A 173 -12.14 -16.73 0.64
C ARG A 173 -13.47 -16.32 -0.02
N PRO A 174 -14.34 -15.60 0.68
CA PRO A 174 -15.47 -14.92 0.06
C PRO A 174 -15.00 -14.01 -1.10
N PRO A 175 -15.86 -13.68 -2.09
CA PRO A 175 -15.49 -12.85 -3.23
C PRO A 175 -15.34 -11.36 -2.81
N ARG A 176 -14.58 -11.14 -1.74
CA ARG A 176 -14.27 -9.82 -1.16
C ARG A 176 -12.94 -9.87 -0.43
N ASP A 177 -12.41 -8.69 -0.14
CA ASP A 177 -11.35 -8.47 0.83
C ASP A 177 -11.74 -7.36 1.82
N ILE A 178 -10.91 -7.15 2.83
CA ILE A 178 -11.10 -6.09 3.81
C ILE A 178 -9.97 -5.08 3.64
N ARG A 179 -10.31 -3.79 3.52
CA ARG A 179 -9.34 -2.71 3.68
C ARG A 179 -9.60 -1.99 4.98
N SER A 180 -8.65 -2.08 5.90
CA SER A 180 -8.64 -1.28 7.12
C SER A 180 -7.73 -0.08 7.00
N TYR A 181 -7.92 0.89 7.91
CA TYR A 181 -7.11 2.11 8.00
C TYR A 181 -6.59 2.27 9.41
N VAL A 182 -5.28 2.55 9.49
CA VAL A 182 -4.59 2.88 10.74
C VAL A 182 -3.97 4.25 10.58
N ILE A 183 -4.11 5.11 11.59
CA ILE A 183 -3.52 6.45 11.65
C ILE A 183 -2.86 6.58 13.03
N GLY A 184 -1.56 6.85 13.04
CA GLY A 184 -0.75 6.70 14.25
C GLY A 184 -0.84 5.27 14.80
N ASP A 185 -1.17 5.15 16.06
CA ASP A 185 -1.36 3.87 16.75
C ASP A 185 -2.82 3.40 16.81
N GLN A 186 -3.73 4.03 16.04
CA GLN A 186 -5.17 3.77 16.15
C GLN A 186 -5.74 3.14 14.89
N TYR A 187 -6.48 2.05 15.06
CA TYR A 187 -7.40 1.55 14.07
C TYR A 187 -8.56 2.54 13.91
N VAL A 188 -8.82 2.96 12.67
CA VAL A 188 -9.83 3.99 12.37
C VAL A 188 -11.14 3.35 11.90
N THR A 189 -11.09 2.58 10.84
CA THR A 189 -12.25 1.95 10.21
C THR A 189 -11.81 0.90 9.20
N ALA A 190 -12.76 0.11 8.70
CA ALA A 190 -12.54 -0.79 7.57
C ALA A 190 -13.77 -0.88 6.67
N ILE A 191 -13.52 -1.33 5.44
CA ILE A 191 -14.55 -1.64 4.45
C ILE A 191 -14.31 -3.02 3.83
N TYR A 192 -15.39 -3.68 3.46
CA TYR A 192 -15.37 -4.77 2.48
C TYR A 192 -15.27 -4.19 1.07
N ARG A 193 -14.43 -4.81 0.24
CA ARG A 193 -14.35 -4.51 -1.19
C ARG A 193 -14.68 -5.78 -1.95
N TYR A 194 -15.67 -5.72 -2.80
CA TYR A 194 -16.17 -6.89 -3.51
C TYR A 194 -15.51 -7.05 -4.87
N SER A 195 -15.23 -8.31 -5.24
CA SER A 195 -14.76 -8.66 -6.58
C SER A 195 -15.89 -8.46 -7.60
N PRO A 196 -15.61 -8.03 -8.83
CA PRO A 196 -16.58 -8.08 -9.89
C PRO A 196 -16.93 -9.55 -10.22
N PRO A 197 -18.13 -9.81 -10.76
CA PRO A 197 -18.52 -11.16 -11.18
C PRO A 197 -17.48 -11.75 -12.16
N GLY A 198 -17.04 -12.99 -11.91
CA GLY A 198 -16.08 -13.69 -12.76
C GLY A 198 -14.59 -13.33 -12.53
N ASP A 199 -14.28 -12.34 -11.71
CA ASP A 199 -12.89 -12.04 -11.32
C ASP A 199 -12.65 -12.45 -9.86
N TRP A 200 -11.59 -13.19 -9.62
CA TRP A 200 -11.16 -13.59 -8.28
C TRP A 200 -10.36 -12.50 -7.56
N ARG A 201 -9.93 -11.46 -8.30
CA ARG A 201 -9.19 -10.31 -7.76
C ARG A 201 -10.17 -9.29 -7.20
N THR A 202 -9.88 -8.78 -6.01
CA THR A 202 -10.64 -7.70 -5.39
C THR A 202 -9.97 -6.36 -5.71
N ASN A 203 -10.47 -5.66 -6.71
CA ASN A 203 -10.00 -4.33 -7.03
C ASN A 203 -11.20 -3.38 -7.17
N THR A 204 -11.39 -2.49 -6.20
CA THR A 204 -12.50 -1.51 -6.21
C THR A 204 -12.46 -0.54 -7.38
N ALA A 205 -11.32 -0.38 -8.05
CA ALA A 205 -11.25 0.40 -9.29
C ALA A 205 -12.13 -0.19 -10.41
N ILE A 206 -12.44 -1.49 -10.33
CA ILE A 206 -13.22 -2.21 -11.36
C ILE A 206 -14.67 -2.41 -10.92
N SER A 207 -14.95 -2.77 -9.65
CA SER A 207 -16.32 -3.13 -9.21
C SER A 207 -17.08 -2.01 -8.52
N GLY A 208 -16.38 -1.06 -7.92
CA GLY A 208 -16.99 0.08 -7.22
C GLY A 208 -17.80 -0.26 -5.97
N ARG A 209 -18.09 -1.57 -5.70
CA ARG A 209 -18.90 -1.99 -4.55
C ARG A 209 -18.04 -2.09 -3.30
N ALA A 210 -18.38 -1.26 -2.32
CA ALA A 210 -17.79 -1.30 -0.99
C ALA A 210 -18.90 -1.15 0.07
N GLU A 211 -18.70 -1.79 1.21
CA GLU A 211 -19.62 -1.75 2.35
C GLU A 211 -18.82 -1.59 3.65
N PRO A 212 -19.37 -0.99 4.71
CA PRO A 212 -18.71 -0.96 6.01
C PRO A 212 -18.38 -2.37 6.50
N CYS A 213 -17.15 -2.54 6.99
CA CYS A 213 -16.75 -3.79 7.65
C CYS A 213 -16.87 -3.61 9.17
N PRO A 214 -17.63 -4.47 9.87
CA PRO A 214 -17.71 -4.41 11.32
C PRO A 214 -16.34 -4.54 11.97
N LYS A 215 -16.08 -3.76 13.01
CA LYS A 215 -14.87 -3.87 13.80
C LYS A 215 -14.86 -5.21 14.55
N SER A 216 -13.76 -5.92 14.48
CA SER A 216 -13.45 -7.06 15.35
C SER A 216 -12.13 -6.85 16.06
N LYS A 217 -11.92 -7.51 17.19
CA LYS A 217 -10.66 -7.42 17.94
C LYS A 217 -9.48 -7.91 17.10
N GLU A 218 -9.65 -9.01 16.37
CA GLU A 218 -8.64 -9.56 15.47
C GLU A 218 -8.23 -8.55 14.38
N LEU A 219 -9.24 -7.95 13.71
CA LEU A 219 -9.00 -6.97 12.64
C LEU A 219 -8.26 -5.74 13.16
N GLU A 220 -8.66 -5.22 14.33
CA GLU A 220 -8.00 -4.09 14.97
C GLU A 220 -6.55 -4.40 15.32
N ASP A 221 -6.31 -5.48 16.06
CA ASP A 221 -4.98 -5.86 16.53
C ASP A 221 -4.01 -6.12 15.38
N LEU A 222 -4.45 -6.87 14.37
CA LEU A 222 -3.63 -7.16 13.19
C LEU A 222 -3.38 -5.92 12.33
N SER A 223 -4.35 -5.00 12.22
CA SER A 223 -4.16 -3.73 11.50
C SER A 223 -3.08 -2.87 12.14
N ILE A 224 -3.17 -2.68 13.46
CA ILE A 224 -2.19 -1.90 14.22
C ILE A 224 -0.81 -2.56 14.15
N LYS A 225 -0.75 -3.89 14.30
CA LYS A 225 0.49 -4.66 14.23
C LYS A 225 1.15 -4.57 12.85
N ALA A 226 0.35 -4.62 11.78
CA ALA A 226 0.84 -4.44 10.42
C ALA A 226 1.38 -3.02 10.16
N ALA A 227 0.69 -1.98 10.66
CA ALA A 227 1.16 -0.60 10.57
C ALA A 227 2.51 -0.40 11.26
N LYS A 228 2.67 -0.96 12.46
CA LYS A 228 3.94 -0.92 13.22
C LYS A 228 5.04 -1.69 12.52
N ALA A 229 4.74 -2.84 11.91
CA ALA A 229 5.72 -3.65 11.19
C ALA A 229 6.41 -2.89 10.04
N VAL A 230 5.72 -1.95 9.41
CA VAL A 230 6.24 -1.13 8.31
C VAL A 230 6.56 0.32 8.74
N ASN A 231 6.45 0.63 10.02
CA ASN A 231 6.70 1.95 10.61
C ASN A 231 5.89 3.07 9.95
N ALA A 232 4.59 2.84 9.74
CA ALA A 232 3.71 3.77 9.05
C ALA A 232 3.03 4.76 10.01
N GLU A 233 2.98 6.03 9.63
CA GLU A 233 2.20 7.07 10.31
C GLU A 233 0.72 7.03 9.92
N TYR A 234 0.41 6.64 8.69
CA TYR A 234 -0.92 6.20 8.28
C TYR A 234 -0.82 5.15 7.18
N ILE A 235 -1.77 4.22 7.14
CA ILE A 235 -1.69 3.12 6.19
C ILE A 235 -3.06 2.48 5.93
N GLY A 236 -3.24 1.95 4.72
CA GLY A 236 -4.29 0.99 4.42
C GLY A 236 -3.72 -0.43 4.47
N VAL A 237 -4.41 -1.32 5.19
CA VAL A 237 -4.02 -2.73 5.32
C VAL A 237 -5.09 -3.60 4.66
N ASP A 238 -4.66 -4.47 3.75
CA ASP A 238 -5.55 -5.34 2.99
C ASP A 238 -5.51 -6.77 3.53
N PHE A 239 -6.69 -7.26 3.94
CA PHE A 239 -6.84 -8.60 4.51
C PHE A 239 -7.66 -9.51 3.61
N MET A 240 -7.33 -10.79 3.68
CA MET A 240 -8.17 -11.88 3.20
C MET A 240 -8.74 -12.66 4.38
N GLU A 241 -10.03 -13.02 4.28
CA GLU A 241 -10.71 -13.90 5.23
C GLU A 241 -10.36 -15.35 4.89
N SER A 242 -9.40 -15.95 5.60
CA SER A 242 -9.05 -17.35 5.41
C SER A 242 -9.86 -18.27 6.34
N GLN A 243 -9.76 -19.59 6.13
CA GLN A 243 -10.37 -20.58 7.02
C GLN A 243 -9.82 -20.53 8.46
N ASN A 244 -8.61 -20.00 8.64
CA ASN A 244 -7.91 -19.95 9.92
C ASN A 244 -7.84 -18.52 10.50
N GLY A 245 -8.71 -17.60 10.07
CA GLY A 245 -8.70 -16.20 10.49
C GLY A 245 -8.20 -15.24 9.41
N LEU A 246 -7.91 -14.02 9.79
CA LEU A 246 -7.48 -12.97 8.87
C LEU A 246 -5.99 -13.11 8.52
N VAL A 247 -5.67 -12.91 7.24
CA VAL A 247 -4.29 -12.81 6.77
C VAL A 247 -4.08 -11.50 6.02
N VAL A 248 -2.96 -10.82 6.27
CA VAL A 248 -2.56 -9.59 5.56
C VAL A 248 -1.84 -9.97 4.29
N HIS A 249 -2.29 -9.44 3.15
CA HIS A 249 -1.64 -9.71 1.87
C HIS A 249 -1.05 -8.48 1.18
N GLU A 250 -1.37 -7.28 1.65
CA GLU A 250 -0.82 -6.01 1.14
C GLU A 250 -0.98 -4.89 2.17
N VAL A 251 -0.06 -3.93 2.16
CA VAL A 251 -0.16 -2.66 2.87
C VAL A 251 0.07 -1.50 1.89
N ASN A 252 -0.57 -0.37 2.11
CA ASN A 252 -0.58 0.74 1.17
C ASN A 252 -0.28 2.07 1.89
N SER A 253 0.95 2.61 1.73
CA SER A 253 1.41 3.85 2.36
C SER A 253 0.78 5.13 1.77
N SER A 254 0.25 5.07 0.55
CA SER A 254 -0.50 6.17 -0.10
C SER A 254 -1.92 5.70 -0.44
N THR A 255 -2.63 5.21 0.57
CA THR A 255 -3.93 4.55 0.40
C THR A 255 -5.01 5.50 -0.13
N GLU A 256 -5.89 4.98 -0.99
CA GLU A 256 -7.12 5.66 -1.41
C GLU A 256 -8.20 5.48 -0.35
N PHE A 257 -8.96 6.52 -0.05
CA PHE A 257 -9.98 6.48 1.00
C PHE A 257 -11.34 7.11 0.62
N LYS A 258 -11.49 7.66 -0.57
CA LYS A 258 -12.76 8.30 -1.00
C LYS A 258 -13.99 7.39 -0.84
N ASN A 259 -13.85 6.12 -1.24
CA ASN A 259 -14.95 5.15 -1.11
C ASN A 259 -15.22 4.82 0.36
N THR A 260 -14.19 4.73 1.19
CA THR A 260 -14.33 4.47 2.62
C THR A 260 -15.04 5.62 3.32
N VAL A 261 -14.64 6.86 3.07
CA VAL A 261 -15.34 8.06 3.59
C VAL A 261 -16.82 8.03 3.19
N ARG A 262 -17.11 7.71 1.92
CA ARG A 262 -18.49 7.67 1.40
C ARG A 262 -19.36 6.64 2.12
N VAL A 263 -18.85 5.42 2.38
CA VAL A 263 -19.68 4.33 2.91
C VAL A 263 -19.67 4.25 4.44
N THR A 264 -18.66 4.77 5.11
CA THR A 264 -18.53 4.74 6.57
C THR A 264 -18.89 6.05 7.25
N GLY A 265 -18.85 7.17 6.53
CA GLY A 265 -19.00 8.52 7.09
C GLY A 265 -17.79 8.99 7.90
N VAL A 266 -16.74 8.18 8.04
CA VAL A 266 -15.53 8.53 8.81
C VAL A 266 -14.69 9.53 8.02
N ASN A 267 -14.39 10.69 8.61
CA ASN A 267 -13.56 11.72 7.98
C ASN A 267 -12.06 11.37 8.08
N ILE A 268 -11.63 10.40 7.26
CA ILE A 268 -10.24 9.93 7.22
C ILE A 268 -9.25 11.07 6.92
N PRO A 269 -9.48 11.97 5.92
CA PRO A 269 -8.57 13.07 5.66
C PRO A 269 -8.36 13.96 6.88
N LYS A 270 -9.43 14.28 7.63
CA LYS A 270 -9.30 15.05 8.87
C LYS A 270 -8.42 14.35 9.89
N LEU A 271 -8.60 13.05 10.09
CA LEU A 271 -7.80 12.29 11.05
C LEU A 271 -6.32 12.23 10.64
N ILE A 272 -6.02 12.09 9.35
CA ILE A 272 -4.64 12.14 8.84
C ILE A 272 -4.02 13.53 9.15
N ILE A 273 -4.73 14.59 8.84
CA ILE A 273 -4.23 15.96 9.05
C ILE A 273 -4.07 16.28 10.54
N ASP A 274 -5.00 15.87 11.39
CA ASP A 274 -4.89 16.06 12.84
C ASP A 274 -3.67 15.30 13.41
N HIS A 275 -3.44 14.08 12.91
CA HIS A 275 -2.25 13.30 13.29
C HIS A 275 -0.96 14.02 12.87
N ILE A 276 -0.85 14.44 11.61
CA ILE A 276 0.31 15.20 11.11
C ILE A 276 0.54 16.46 11.95
N TYR A 277 -0.52 17.19 12.26
CA TYR A 277 -0.42 18.39 13.08
C TYR A 277 0.12 18.10 14.49
N SER A 278 -0.24 16.97 15.09
CA SER A 278 0.28 16.54 16.39
C SER A 278 1.77 16.20 16.35
N LEU A 279 2.27 15.70 15.21
CA LEU A 279 3.67 15.30 15.01
C LEU A 279 4.64 16.49 14.90
N ILE A 280 4.18 17.64 14.39
CA ILE A 280 5.04 18.83 14.21
C ILE A 280 5.04 19.77 15.42
N ARG A 281 4.17 19.55 16.40
CA ARG A 281 4.11 20.33 17.64
C ARG A 281 4.87 19.70 18.81
N ARG A 282 5.38 18.50 18.62
CA ARG A 282 6.25 17.81 19.57
C ARG A 282 7.72 18.15 19.32
#